data_1bdb3ada1e1e5b8ea1fec54bdef65f0a
#
_entry.id   1bdb3ada1e1e5b8ea1fec54bdef65f0a
#
_cell.length_a   1.000
_cell.length_b   1.000
_cell.length_c   1.000
_cell.angle_alpha   90.00
_cell.angle_beta   90.00
_cell.angle_gamma   90.00
#
_symmetry.space_group_name_H-M   'P 1'
#
loop_
_entity.id
_entity.type
_entity.pdbx_description
1 polymer ?
#
loop_
_entity_poly.entity_id
_entity_poly.type
_entity_poly.pdbx_seq_one_letter_code
_entity_poly.pdbx_strand_id
1 'polypeptide(L)'
;MSQIERIIRTKMEHCEHYFRNCKFVSPCCGKIYTCRFCHNENESHEINRFEVKEIICAKCNHQQCVSNQCINCGIEFAKYFCKTCNFFDDRAERNYFHCDKCGLCRVGDNRKYIHCDTCNMCVIDNKEHVCRKNVFDSECPVCLENLFHSIRGSYVLACGHSIHIDCLNDCIKNNKRNCPLCRKSIYSGEELQKINEYIDSQILQSPVQQEISYNIKCNDCPFSGEVKFHPYGMKCGGCGGYNTTK
;
A
#
# COMPACT_ATOMS: atom_id res chain seq x y z
N MET A 1 -27.26 -0.18 10.18
CA MET A 1 -27.54 0.95 9.28
C MET A 1 -28.86 0.72 8.61
N SER A 2 -29.83 1.62 8.77
CA SER A 2 -31.15 1.51 8.17
C SER A 2 -31.09 1.75 6.64
N GLN A 3 -32.08 1.21 5.93
CA GLN A 3 -32.24 1.45 4.48
C GLN A 3 -32.37 2.95 4.15
N ILE A 4 -32.89 3.74 5.08
CA ILE A 4 -33.01 5.20 5.00
C ILE A 4 -31.63 5.87 5.10
N GLU A 5 -30.75 5.41 5.97
CA GLU A 5 -29.36 5.91 6.05
C GLU A 5 -28.55 5.60 4.79
N ARG A 6 -28.81 4.44 4.13
CA ARG A 6 -28.25 4.14 2.81
C ARG A 6 -28.75 5.09 1.72
N ILE A 7 -30.06 5.40 1.71
CA ILE A 7 -30.68 6.27 0.70
C ILE A 7 -30.25 7.74 0.88
N ILE A 8 -30.07 8.21 2.11
CA ILE A 8 -29.55 9.56 2.38
C ILE A 8 -28.07 9.67 1.98
N ARG A 9 -27.27 8.63 2.20
CA ARG A 9 -25.87 8.57 1.75
C ARG A 9 -25.71 8.58 0.23
N THR A 10 -26.63 7.96 -0.53
CA THR A 10 -26.59 7.95 -2.01
C THR A 10 -26.97 9.30 -2.65
N LYS A 11 -27.53 10.25 -1.90
CA LYS A 11 -27.84 11.61 -2.38
C LYS A 11 -26.73 12.64 -2.09
N MET A 12 -25.75 12.31 -1.26
CA MET A 12 -24.59 13.17 -1.05
C MET A 12 -23.47 12.71 -1.99
N GLU A 13 -22.99 13.61 -2.84
CA GLU A 13 -21.92 13.36 -3.82
C GLU A 13 -20.60 13.01 -3.10
N HIS A 14 -20.45 11.73 -2.73
CA HIS A 14 -19.23 11.17 -2.21
C HIS A 14 -18.35 10.68 -3.35
N CYS A 15 -17.04 10.83 -3.23
CA CYS A 15 -16.12 10.14 -4.11
C CYS A 15 -15.74 8.77 -3.51
N GLU A 16 -15.22 7.89 -4.35
CA GLU A 16 -14.73 6.57 -3.91
C GLU A 16 -13.52 6.66 -2.97
N HIS A 17 -12.78 7.77 -3.02
CA HIS A 17 -11.57 7.97 -2.22
C HIS A 17 -11.87 8.18 -0.74
N TYR A 18 -12.87 9.07 -0.41
CA TYR A 18 -13.20 9.44 0.96
C TYR A 18 -14.70 9.69 1.12
N PHE A 19 -15.24 9.32 2.29
CA PHE A 19 -16.62 9.62 2.67
C PHE A 19 -16.64 10.80 3.63
N ARG A 20 -17.30 11.90 3.25
CA ARG A 20 -17.42 13.10 4.07
C ARG A 20 -18.56 13.98 3.60
N ASN A 21 -19.04 14.82 4.49
CA ASN A 21 -20.17 15.72 4.26
C ASN A 21 -19.73 17.14 3.88
N CYS A 22 -18.53 17.28 3.27
CA CYS A 22 -18.04 18.57 2.77
C CYS A 22 -17.20 18.39 1.49
N LYS A 23 -17.14 19.49 0.73
CA LYS A 23 -16.22 19.68 -0.40
C LYS A 23 -15.23 20.78 0.01
N PHE A 24 -14.09 20.89 -0.62
CA PHE A 24 -13.15 21.98 -0.36
C PHE A 24 -13.01 22.89 -1.57
N VAL A 25 -12.67 24.15 -1.30
CA VAL A 25 -12.26 25.12 -2.31
C VAL A 25 -10.75 24.99 -2.50
N SER A 26 -10.35 24.65 -3.72
CA SER A 26 -8.94 24.43 -4.04
C SER A 26 -8.14 25.72 -3.98
N PRO A 27 -7.07 25.82 -3.17
CA PRO A 27 -6.28 27.06 -3.04
C PRO A 27 -5.50 27.42 -4.30
N CYS A 28 -5.20 26.45 -5.16
CA CYS A 28 -4.40 26.65 -6.37
C CYS A 28 -5.22 27.12 -7.59
N CYS A 29 -6.52 26.77 -7.67
CA CYS A 29 -7.35 27.09 -8.83
C CYS A 29 -8.75 27.64 -8.48
N GLY A 30 -9.13 27.71 -7.19
CA GLY A 30 -10.43 28.19 -6.75
C GLY A 30 -11.61 27.26 -7.04
N LYS A 31 -11.39 26.11 -7.69
CA LYS A 31 -12.44 25.15 -8.02
C LYS A 31 -12.80 24.28 -6.83
N ILE A 32 -14.01 23.71 -6.85
CA ILE A 32 -14.58 22.93 -5.75
C ILE A 32 -14.43 21.44 -6.07
N TYR A 33 -13.84 20.69 -5.13
CA TYR A 33 -13.62 19.24 -5.26
C TYR A 33 -14.05 18.50 -4.00
N THR A 34 -14.44 17.23 -4.20
CA THR A 34 -14.77 16.33 -3.11
C THR A 34 -13.52 15.88 -2.34
N CYS A 35 -12.37 15.71 -2.99
CA CYS A 35 -11.11 15.38 -2.33
C CYS A 35 -9.89 15.74 -3.19
N ARG A 36 -8.68 15.64 -2.61
CA ARG A 36 -7.41 15.94 -3.30
C ARG A 36 -7.18 15.06 -4.53
N PHE A 37 -7.59 13.78 -4.48
CA PHE A 37 -7.47 12.89 -5.63
C PHE A 37 -8.40 13.31 -6.76
N CYS A 38 -9.66 13.62 -6.44
CA CYS A 38 -10.59 14.15 -7.45
C CYS A 38 -10.08 15.44 -8.09
N HIS A 39 -9.37 16.30 -7.33
CA HIS A 39 -8.71 17.47 -7.90
C HIS A 39 -7.60 17.04 -8.87
N ASN A 40 -6.65 16.22 -8.40
CA ASN A 40 -5.46 15.84 -9.19
C ASN A 40 -5.80 14.99 -10.44
N GLU A 41 -6.93 14.28 -10.43
CA GLU A 41 -7.45 13.55 -11.60
C GLU A 41 -8.07 14.46 -12.66
N ASN A 42 -8.54 15.64 -12.28
CA ASN A 42 -9.24 16.57 -13.19
C ASN A 42 -8.42 17.81 -13.55
N GLU A 43 -7.28 18.03 -12.92
CA GLU A 43 -6.42 19.19 -13.16
C GLU A 43 -5.02 18.76 -13.62
N SER A 44 -4.33 19.65 -14.30
CA SER A 44 -2.94 19.43 -14.77
C SER A 44 -1.88 19.69 -13.70
N HIS A 45 -2.29 19.95 -12.46
CA HIS A 45 -1.43 20.26 -11.32
C HIS A 45 -1.94 19.59 -10.05
N GLU A 46 -1.09 19.43 -9.05
CA GLU A 46 -1.46 18.84 -7.78
C GLU A 46 -1.87 19.90 -6.75
N ILE A 47 -2.83 19.53 -5.89
CA ILE A 47 -3.25 20.40 -4.79
C ILE A 47 -2.34 20.21 -3.58
N ASN A 48 -1.91 21.33 -2.97
CA ASN A 48 -1.41 21.30 -1.60
C ASN A 48 -2.59 21.34 -0.61
N ARG A 49 -2.99 20.17 -0.11
CA ARG A 49 -4.11 20.05 0.83
C ARG A 49 -3.93 20.82 2.14
N PHE A 50 -2.70 21.07 2.56
CA PHE A 50 -2.40 21.79 3.79
C PHE A 50 -2.75 23.28 3.68
N GLU A 51 -2.87 23.80 2.48
CA GLU A 51 -3.23 25.20 2.18
C GLU A 51 -4.75 25.40 2.05
N VAL A 52 -5.55 24.35 2.08
CA VAL A 52 -7.02 24.45 2.03
C VAL A 52 -7.49 25.21 3.27
N LYS A 53 -8.14 26.36 3.05
CA LYS A 53 -8.68 27.24 4.11
C LYS A 53 -10.19 27.17 4.23
N GLU A 54 -10.89 26.81 3.14
CA GLU A 54 -12.33 26.87 3.02
C GLU A 54 -12.93 25.57 2.56
N ILE A 55 -14.08 25.25 3.14
CA ILE A 55 -14.88 24.08 2.82
C ILE A 55 -16.33 24.48 2.59
N ILE A 56 -17.05 23.66 1.84
CA ILE A 56 -18.47 23.84 1.54
C ILE A 56 -19.23 22.65 2.10
N CYS A 57 -20.23 22.93 2.90
CA CYS A 57 -21.13 21.91 3.44
C CYS A 57 -21.90 21.21 2.32
N ALA A 58 -21.83 19.88 2.23
CA ALA A 58 -22.56 19.13 1.23
C ALA A 58 -24.09 19.11 1.47
N LYS A 59 -24.54 19.43 2.70
CA LYS A 59 -25.95 19.44 3.07
C LYS A 59 -26.65 20.77 2.77
N CYS A 60 -26.01 21.90 3.12
CA CYS A 60 -26.66 23.20 3.03
C CYS A 60 -25.91 24.20 2.13
N ASN A 61 -24.83 23.79 1.48
CA ASN A 61 -23.96 24.60 0.61
C ASN A 61 -23.33 25.82 1.28
N HIS A 62 -23.31 25.88 2.63
CA HIS A 62 -22.65 26.96 3.34
C HIS A 62 -21.14 26.83 3.22
N GLN A 63 -20.47 27.91 2.79
CA GLN A 63 -19.02 28.01 2.73
C GLN A 63 -18.46 28.55 4.03
N GLN A 64 -17.44 27.92 4.57
CA GLN A 64 -16.85 28.28 5.87
C GLN A 64 -15.37 27.90 5.92
N CYS A 65 -14.67 28.40 6.95
CA CYS A 65 -13.32 27.93 7.28
C CYS A 65 -13.33 26.46 7.67
N VAL A 66 -12.17 25.79 7.49
CA VAL A 66 -12.00 24.37 7.83
C VAL A 66 -12.32 24.10 9.30
N SER A 67 -13.33 23.27 9.54
CA SER A 67 -13.76 22.77 10.85
C SER A 67 -14.43 21.40 10.64
N ASN A 68 -14.75 20.66 11.71
CA ASN A 68 -15.46 19.37 11.57
C ASN A 68 -16.98 19.51 11.64
N GLN A 69 -17.51 20.70 11.87
CA GLN A 69 -18.95 20.92 11.98
C GLN A 69 -19.37 22.11 11.13
N CYS A 70 -20.52 22.00 10.45
CA CYS A 70 -21.11 23.10 9.71
C CYS A 70 -21.69 24.13 10.69
N ILE A 71 -21.23 25.40 10.59
CA ILE A 71 -21.72 26.49 11.45
C ILE A 71 -23.13 26.89 11.15
N ASN A 72 -23.67 26.57 9.96
CA ASN A 72 -25.02 26.92 9.56
C ASN A 72 -26.05 25.83 9.90
N CYS A 73 -25.79 24.55 9.58
CA CYS A 73 -26.76 23.46 9.75
C CYS A 73 -26.36 22.41 10.80
N GLY A 74 -25.22 22.57 11.46
CA GLY A 74 -24.74 21.73 12.55
C GLY A 74 -24.31 20.31 12.17
N ILE A 75 -24.32 19.94 10.86
CA ILE A 75 -23.88 18.60 10.46
C ILE A 75 -22.38 18.41 10.76
N GLU A 76 -22.03 17.23 11.26
CA GLU A 76 -20.64 16.80 11.35
C GLU A 76 -20.13 16.36 9.97
N PHE A 77 -18.94 16.82 9.58
CA PHE A 77 -18.40 16.54 8.25
C PHE A 77 -17.78 15.15 8.14
N ALA A 78 -17.17 14.63 9.20
CA ALA A 78 -16.66 13.27 9.24
C ALA A 78 -16.37 12.81 10.67
N LYS A 79 -16.41 11.48 10.92
CA LYS A 79 -16.03 10.88 12.21
C LYS A 79 -14.56 11.05 12.52
N TYR A 80 -13.71 10.99 11.49
CA TYR A 80 -12.31 11.35 11.61
C TYR A 80 -12.04 12.68 10.93
N PHE A 81 -11.50 13.62 11.69
CA PHE A 81 -11.04 14.92 11.21
C PHE A 81 -9.65 15.21 11.74
N CYS A 82 -8.74 15.57 10.84
CA CYS A 82 -7.41 16.09 11.18
C CYS A 82 -7.25 17.49 10.64
N LYS A 83 -7.18 18.47 11.55
CA LYS A 83 -7.01 19.89 11.21
C LYS A 83 -5.67 20.16 10.51
N THR A 84 -4.60 19.50 10.94
CA THR A 84 -3.25 19.65 10.34
C THR A 84 -3.24 19.20 8.89
N CYS A 85 -3.92 18.09 8.57
CA CYS A 85 -3.93 17.53 7.23
C CYS A 85 -5.11 18.00 6.37
N ASN A 86 -6.04 18.81 6.90
CA ASN A 86 -7.33 19.12 6.28
C ASN A 86 -8.01 17.84 5.76
N PHE A 87 -7.94 16.78 6.58
CA PHE A 87 -8.37 15.45 6.19
C PHE A 87 -9.63 15.04 6.93
N PHE A 88 -10.61 14.53 6.15
CA PHE A 88 -11.92 14.12 6.63
C PHE A 88 -12.23 12.74 6.05
N ASP A 89 -12.65 11.77 6.87
CA ASP A 89 -13.23 10.50 6.41
C ASP A 89 -14.21 9.95 7.45
N ASP A 90 -15.39 9.54 6.99
CA ASP A 90 -16.47 9.00 7.82
C ASP A 90 -16.40 7.46 7.96
N ARG A 91 -15.40 6.81 7.36
CA ARG A 91 -15.19 5.37 7.44
C ARG A 91 -14.52 5.00 8.76
N ALA A 92 -15.34 4.74 9.78
CA ALA A 92 -14.87 4.39 11.12
C ALA A 92 -14.03 3.10 11.16
N GLU A 93 -14.28 2.17 10.26
CA GLU A 93 -13.57 0.89 10.14
C GLU A 93 -12.10 1.03 9.76
N ARG A 94 -11.72 2.16 9.16
CA ARG A 94 -10.33 2.38 8.75
C ARG A 94 -9.39 2.76 9.88
N ASN A 95 -9.91 3.31 10.98
CA ASN A 95 -9.11 3.84 12.08
C ASN A 95 -7.95 4.71 11.56
N TYR A 96 -8.05 6.01 11.71
CA TYR A 96 -7.01 6.93 11.27
C TYR A 96 -6.28 7.52 12.47
N PHE A 97 -5.01 7.83 12.30
CA PHE A 97 -4.25 8.65 13.25
C PHE A 97 -3.30 9.58 12.52
N HIS A 98 -3.02 10.73 13.11
CA HIS A 98 -1.98 11.64 12.62
C HIS A 98 -0.64 11.25 13.22
N CYS A 99 0.40 11.24 12.40
CA CYS A 99 1.78 11.11 12.84
C CYS A 99 2.53 12.41 12.56
N ASP A 100 2.92 13.14 13.61
CA ASP A 100 3.61 14.43 13.48
C ASP A 100 4.95 14.29 12.74
N LYS A 101 5.70 13.22 12.98
CA LYS A 101 6.97 12.95 12.29
C LYS A 101 6.80 12.66 10.81
N CYS A 102 5.74 11.94 10.41
CA CYS A 102 5.41 11.75 8.99
C CYS A 102 4.78 13.01 8.37
N GLY A 103 4.22 13.92 9.16
CA GLY A 103 3.39 15.03 8.69
C GLY A 103 2.08 14.60 8.03
N LEU A 104 1.63 13.37 8.24
CA LEU A 104 0.52 12.75 7.51
C LEU A 104 -0.39 11.92 8.43
N CYS A 105 -1.67 11.81 8.04
CA CYS A 105 -2.56 10.82 8.61
C CYS A 105 -2.28 9.44 8.00
N ARG A 106 -2.27 8.43 8.87
CA ARG A 106 -2.08 7.03 8.52
C ARG A 106 -3.34 6.23 8.84
N VAL A 107 -3.51 5.11 8.16
CA VAL A 107 -4.59 4.14 8.41
C VAL A 107 -4.10 3.12 9.43
N GLY A 108 -4.90 2.84 10.42
CA GLY A 108 -4.64 1.82 11.45
C GLY A 108 -4.83 2.35 12.86
N ASP A 109 -4.75 1.42 13.83
CA ASP A 109 -4.79 1.75 15.25
C ASP A 109 -3.42 2.29 15.70
N ASN A 110 -3.34 3.54 16.13
CA ASN A 110 -2.10 4.20 16.55
C ASN A 110 -1.33 3.43 17.65
N ARG A 111 -2.01 2.61 18.45
CA ARG A 111 -1.39 1.77 19.48
C ARG A 111 -0.55 0.63 18.92
N LYS A 112 -0.73 0.31 17.63
CA LYS A 112 -0.02 -0.76 16.92
C LYS A 112 1.09 -0.25 16.01
N TYR A 113 1.24 1.07 15.90
CA TYR A 113 2.20 1.70 15.00
C TYR A 113 3.13 2.62 15.75
N ILE A 114 4.42 2.55 15.41
CA ILE A 114 5.44 3.51 15.83
C ILE A 114 6.05 4.17 14.60
N HIS A 115 6.50 5.42 14.74
CA HIS A 115 7.31 6.04 13.71
C HIS A 115 8.74 5.52 13.78
N CYS A 116 9.22 4.92 12.72
CA CYS A 116 10.63 4.54 12.57
C CYS A 116 11.40 5.65 11.88
N ASP A 117 12.29 6.31 12.61
CA ASP A 117 13.12 7.42 12.06
C ASP A 117 14.07 6.94 10.95
N THR A 118 14.51 5.68 10.98
CA THR A 118 15.37 5.10 9.94
C THR A 118 14.59 4.87 8.64
N CYS A 119 13.39 4.29 8.72
CA CYS A 119 12.54 4.05 7.57
C CYS A 119 11.79 5.30 7.11
N ASN A 120 11.76 6.35 7.95
CA ASN A 120 11.00 7.59 7.79
C ASN A 120 9.50 7.34 7.56
N MET A 121 8.93 6.37 8.29
CA MET A 121 7.51 6.00 8.17
C MET A 121 7.00 5.32 9.45
N CYS A 122 5.67 5.35 9.65
CA CYS A 122 5.03 4.52 10.67
C CYS A 122 5.04 3.06 10.25
N VAL A 123 5.52 2.22 11.12
CA VAL A 123 5.59 0.75 10.97
C VAL A 123 4.84 0.08 12.11
N ILE A 124 4.45 -1.18 11.93
CA ILE A 124 3.86 -1.95 13.02
C ILE A 124 4.90 -2.09 14.12
N ASP A 125 4.49 -1.83 15.36
CA ASP A 125 5.34 -1.98 16.55
C ASP A 125 5.51 -3.49 16.86
N ASN A 126 6.44 -4.10 16.18
CA ASN A 126 6.86 -5.47 16.41
C ASN A 126 8.39 -5.56 16.43
N LYS A 127 8.92 -6.58 17.15
CA LYS A 127 10.37 -6.80 17.28
C LYS A 127 11.03 -7.28 15.98
N GLU A 128 10.25 -7.59 14.94
CA GLU A 128 10.72 -8.14 13.66
C GLU A 128 10.91 -7.08 12.58
N HIS A 129 10.70 -5.79 12.91
CA HIS A 129 10.86 -4.73 11.93
C HIS A 129 12.31 -4.61 11.45
N VAL A 130 12.54 -4.91 10.18
CA VAL A 130 13.85 -4.74 9.53
C VAL A 130 13.95 -3.33 8.98
N CYS A 131 14.76 -2.49 9.65
CA CYS A 131 14.96 -1.10 9.26
C CYS A 131 15.78 -0.96 7.97
N ARG A 132 15.31 -0.11 7.07
CA ARG A 132 16.06 0.38 5.91
C ARG A 132 15.84 1.87 5.73
N LYS A 133 16.94 2.60 5.47
CA LYS A 133 16.88 4.06 5.32
C LYS A 133 15.93 4.45 4.18
N ASN A 134 14.92 5.28 4.50
CA ASN A 134 13.94 5.86 3.58
C ASN A 134 13.27 4.82 2.65
N VAL A 135 13.02 3.61 3.13
CA VAL A 135 12.52 2.49 2.31
C VAL A 135 11.19 2.77 1.61
N PHE A 136 10.39 3.68 2.14
CA PHE A 136 9.10 4.07 1.58
C PHE A 136 9.14 5.37 0.75
N ASP A 137 10.29 6.03 0.68
CA ASP A 137 10.51 7.18 -0.20
C ASP A 137 10.82 6.70 -1.62
N SER A 138 9.88 5.93 -2.18
CA SER A 138 9.98 5.29 -3.48
C SER A 138 8.59 5.01 -4.05
N GLU A 139 8.53 4.66 -5.31
CA GLU A 139 7.31 4.21 -5.97
C GLU A 139 7.10 2.70 -5.79
N CYS A 140 5.84 2.29 -5.75
CA CYS A 140 5.49 0.88 -5.80
C CYS A 140 5.91 0.28 -7.16
N PRO A 141 6.71 -0.81 -7.19
CA PRO A 141 7.22 -1.36 -8.45
C PRO A 141 6.15 -2.01 -9.35
N VAL A 142 4.90 -2.03 -8.92
CA VAL A 142 3.77 -2.61 -9.67
C VAL A 142 2.86 -1.53 -10.23
N CYS A 143 2.43 -0.56 -9.42
CA CYS A 143 1.48 0.48 -9.84
C CYS A 143 2.10 1.87 -9.98
N LEU A 144 3.39 2.02 -9.65
CA LEU A 144 4.17 3.27 -9.76
C LEU A 144 3.68 4.43 -8.88
N GLU A 145 2.69 4.20 -8.02
CA GLU A 145 2.23 5.19 -7.05
C GLU A 145 3.27 5.34 -5.92
N ASN A 146 3.50 6.57 -5.47
CA ASN A 146 4.41 6.85 -4.37
C ASN A 146 3.93 6.20 -3.07
N LEU A 147 4.78 5.37 -2.45
CA LEU A 147 4.44 4.58 -1.27
C LEU A 147 4.23 5.42 -0.01
N PHE A 148 4.99 6.51 0.13
CA PHE A 148 4.90 7.37 1.33
C PHE A 148 3.58 8.14 1.38
N HIS A 149 3.11 8.66 0.24
CA HIS A 149 1.90 9.47 0.12
C HIS A 149 0.62 8.65 -0.15
N SER A 150 0.77 7.37 -0.42
CA SER A 150 -0.37 6.48 -0.69
C SER A 150 -1.26 6.30 0.54
N ILE A 151 -2.56 6.13 0.29
CA ILE A 151 -3.55 5.71 1.29
C ILE A 151 -3.59 4.19 1.46
N ARG A 152 -2.88 3.46 0.59
CA ARG A 152 -2.81 2.00 0.60
C ARG A 152 -1.72 1.54 1.56
N GLY A 153 -1.95 0.43 2.23
CA GLY A 153 -0.95 -0.19 3.09
C GLY A 153 0.27 -0.64 2.28
N SER A 154 1.46 -0.46 2.85
CA SER A 154 2.72 -0.87 2.22
C SER A 154 3.43 -1.93 3.05
N TYR A 155 4.19 -2.79 2.38
CA TYR A 155 4.95 -3.89 2.97
C TYR A 155 6.41 -3.87 2.50
N VAL A 156 7.33 -4.22 3.37
CA VAL A 156 8.76 -4.37 3.03
C VAL A 156 9.06 -5.85 2.85
N LEU A 157 9.46 -6.22 1.65
CA LEU A 157 9.84 -7.58 1.31
C LEU A 157 11.14 -7.99 2.01
N ALA A 158 11.40 -9.28 2.16
CA ALA A 158 12.64 -9.80 2.75
C ALA A 158 13.92 -9.28 2.06
N CYS A 159 13.86 -9.01 0.76
CA CYS A 159 14.94 -8.36 0.01
C CYS A 159 15.08 -6.85 0.33
N GLY A 160 14.12 -6.27 1.05
CA GLY A 160 14.09 -4.89 1.50
C GLY A 160 13.50 -3.87 0.53
N HIS A 161 12.95 -4.29 -0.57
CA HIS A 161 12.13 -3.43 -1.41
C HIS A 161 10.72 -3.33 -0.85
N SER A 162 10.09 -2.17 -1.01
CA SER A 162 8.73 -1.92 -0.57
C SER A 162 7.73 -2.01 -1.71
N ILE A 163 6.51 -2.40 -1.37
CA ILE A 163 5.41 -2.62 -2.30
C ILE A 163 4.08 -2.39 -1.57
N HIS A 164 3.02 -1.97 -2.25
CA HIS A 164 1.69 -1.97 -1.65
C HIS A 164 1.22 -3.39 -1.35
N ILE A 165 0.53 -3.58 -0.24
CA ILE A 165 0.00 -4.89 0.18
C ILE A 165 -0.94 -5.47 -0.89
N ASP A 166 -1.81 -4.65 -1.47
CA ASP A 166 -2.73 -5.08 -2.53
C ASP A 166 -1.96 -5.52 -3.78
N CYS A 167 -0.94 -4.76 -4.19
CA CYS A 167 -0.08 -5.11 -5.33
C CYS A 167 0.71 -6.40 -5.08
N LEU A 168 1.17 -6.63 -3.84
CA LEU A 168 1.81 -7.87 -3.44
C LEU A 168 0.83 -9.05 -3.52
N ASN A 169 -0.39 -8.89 -3.00
CA ASN A 169 -1.42 -9.91 -3.07
C ASN A 169 -1.78 -10.26 -4.52
N ASP A 170 -1.84 -9.27 -5.41
CA ASP A 170 -2.08 -9.50 -6.83
C ASP A 170 -0.91 -10.22 -7.51
N CYS A 171 0.34 -9.91 -7.13
CA CYS A 171 1.49 -10.68 -7.58
C CYS A 171 1.37 -12.15 -7.15
N ILE A 172 1.04 -12.41 -5.89
CA ILE A 172 0.88 -13.77 -5.35
C ILE A 172 -0.25 -14.53 -6.08
N LYS A 173 -1.42 -13.91 -6.25
CA LYS A 173 -2.55 -14.50 -6.99
C LYS A 173 -2.20 -14.86 -8.43
N ASN A 174 -1.31 -14.09 -9.06
CA ASN A 174 -0.83 -14.33 -10.42
C ASN A 174 0.45 -15.21 -10.46
N ASN A 175 0.73 -15.98 -9.40
CA ASN A 175 1.90 -16.86 -9.26
C ASN A 175 3.26 -16.17 -9.45
N LYS A 176 3.34 -14.86 -9.30
CA LYS A 176 4.60 -14.12 -9.28
C LYS A 176 5.20 -14.22 -7.89
N ARG A 177 6.29 -14.98 -7.76
CA ARG A 177 6.92 -15.29 -6.46
C ARG A 177 8.19 -14.48 -6.19
N ASN A 178 8.51 -13.54 -7.07
CA ASN A 178 9.77 -12.80 -7.05
C ASN A 178 9.51 -11.30 -6.94
N CYS A 179 10.40 -10.62 -6.23
CA CYS A 179 10.41 -9.16 -6.18
C CYS A 179 10.53 -8.57 -7.60
N PRO A 180 9.65 -7.67 -8.01
CA PRO A 180 9.71 -7.07 -9.35
C PRO A 180 11.00 -6.30 -9.65
N LEU A 181 11.68 -5.78 -8.61
CA LEU A 181 12.90 -4.99 -8.77
C LEU A 181 14.18 -5.83 -8.81
N CYS A 182 14.35 -6.77 -7.87
CA CYS A 182 15.61 -7.50 -7.73
C CYS A 182 15.49 -9.01 -7.98
N ARG A 183 14.32 -9.50 -8.30
CA ARG A 183 14.00 -10.92 -8.57
C ARG A 183 14.22 -11.89 -7.40
N LYS A 184 14.63 -11.41 -6.22
CA LYS A 184 14.68 -12.26 -5.03
C LYS A 184 13.30 -12.75 -4.65
N SER A 185 13.23 -13.91 -4.03
CA SER A 185 11.97 -14.47 -3.52
C SER A 185 11.24 -13.49 -2.61
N ILE A 186 9.92 -13.37 -2.78
CA ILE A 186 9.07 -12.57 -1.89
C ILE A 186 8.80 -13.29 -0.56
N TYR A 187 8.91 -14.61 -0.56
CA TYR A 187 8.80 -15.45 0.64
C TYR A 187 10.15 -15.60 1.32
N SER A 188 10.14 -15.83 2.62
CA SER A 188 11.33 -16.09 3.43
C SER A 188 11.06 -17.09 4.54
N GLY A 189 12.11 -17.59 5.20
CA GLY A 189 11.97 -18.50 6.33
C GLY A 189 11.16 -19.75 6.00
N GLU A 190 10.25 -20.11 6.91
CA GLU A 190 9.44 -21.34 6.81
C GLU A 190 8.53 -21.40 5.58
N GLU A 191 8.01 -20.26 5.12
CA GLU A 191 7.15 -20.22 3.92
C GLU A 191 7.93 -20.62 2.66
N LEU A 192 9.13 -20.05 2.48
CA LEU A 192 10.00 -20.40 1.35
C LEU A 192 10.43 -21.86 1.43
N GLN A 193 10.73 -22.35 2.63
CA GLN A 193 11.08 -23.76 2.84
C GLN A 193 9.93 -24.70 2.43
N LYS A 194 8.70 -24.45 2.86
CA LYS A 194 7.52 -25.24 2.47
C LYS A 194 7.30 -25.27 0.97
N ILE A 195 7.53 -24.13 0.28
CA ILE A 195 7.42 -24.05 -1.17
C ILE A 195 8.50 -24.93 -1.84
N ASN A 196 9.74 -24.87 -1.36
CA ASN A 196 10.83 -25.68 -1.89
C ASN A 196 10.58 -27.17 -1.65
N GLU A 197 10.15 -27.58 -0.47
CA GLU A 197 9.79 -28.97 -0.15
C GLU A 197 8.64 -29.48 -1.03
N TYR A 198 7.65 -28.65 -1.31
CA TYR A 198 6.59 -28.98 -2.25
C TYR A 198 7.15 -29.25 -3.66
N ILE A 199 8.03 -28.39 -4.16
CA ILE A 199 8.66 -28.59 -5.48
C ILE A 199 9.52 -29.87 -5.47
N ASP A 200 10.30 -30.11 -4.40
CA ASP A 200 11.05 -31.35 -4.23
C ASP A 200 10.16 -32.59 -4.35
N SER A 201 8.99 -32.57 -3.72
CA SER A 201 8.02 -33.68 -3.78
C SER A 201 7.48 -33.91 -5.19
N GLN A 202 7.22 -32.84 -5.96
CA GLN A 202 6.76 -32.94 -7.35
C GLN A 202 7.85 -33.53 -8.27
N ILE A 203 9.09 -33.13 -8.06
CA ILE A 203 10.25 -33.66 -8.80
C ILE A 203 10.41 -35.17 -8.55
N LEU A 204 10.29 -35.60 -7.30
CA LEU A 204 10.36 -37.04 -6.95
C LEU A 204 9.24 -37.86 -7.58
N GLN A 205 8.04 -37.32 -7.73
CA GLN A 205 6.88 -37.97 -8.30
C GLN A 205 6.88 -38.00 -9.84
N SER A 206 7.71 -37.18 -10.47
CA SER A 206 7.72 -37.00 -11.93
C SER A 206 9.15 -37.06 -12.46
N PRO A 207 9.82 -38.23 -12.41
CA PRO A 207 11.20 -38.38 -12.89
C PRO A 207 11.33 -38.08 -14.37
N VAL A 208 12.38 -37.37 -14.77
CA VAL A 208 12.66 -37.02 -16.19
C VAL A 208 13.50 -38.11 -16.81
N GLN A 209 13.11 -38.54 -18.03
CA GLN A 209 13.79 -39.62 -18.74
C GLN A 209 15.15 -39.23 -19.33
N GLN A 210 15.39 -37.93 -19.59
CA GLN A 210 16.66 -37.41 -20.11
C GLN A 210 17.33 -36.52 -19.10
N GLU A 211 18.58 -36.80 -18.76
CA GLU A 211 19.39 -35.92 -17.90
C GLU A 211 20.00 -34.79 -18.73
N ILE A 212 19.34 -33.65 -18.74
CA ILE A 212 19.84 -32.41 -19.33
C ILE A 212 20.27 -31.49 -18.20
N SER A 213 21.46 -30.90 -18.34
CA SER A 213 21.95 -29.89 -17.38
C SER A 213 22.01 -28.51 -18.01
N TYR A 214 21.85 -27.51 -17.17
CA TYR A 214 22.00 -26.09 -17.55
C TYR A 214 22.85 -25.33 -16.55
N ASN A 215 23.64 -24.38 -17.05
CA ASN A 215 24.24 -23.37 -16.20
C ASN A 215 23.16 -22.39 -15.76
N ILE A 216 23.01 -22.23 -14.47
CA ILE A 216 22.02 -21.34 -13.85
C ILE A 216 22.67 -20.31 -12.95
N LYS A 217 21.94 -19.24 -12.72
CA LYS A 217 22.21 -18.26 -11.67
C LYS A 217 21.06 -18.24 -10.68
N CYS A 218 21.36 -18.29 -9.37
CA CYS A 218 20.35 -18.12 -8.33
C CYS A 218 20.07 -16.64 -8.08
N ASN A 219 18.78 -16.29 -7.93
CA ASN A 219 18.40 -14.92 -7.57
C ASN A 219 18.46 -14.65 -6.05
N ASP A 220 18.43 -15.72 -5.23
CA ASP A 220 18.39 -15.60 -3.77
C ASP A 220 19.76 -15.71 -3.11
N CYS A 221 20.73 -16.38 -3.74
CA CYS A 221 22.09 -16.51 -3.22
C CYS A 221 23.15 -16.33 -4.33
N PRO A 222 24.45 -16.24 -4.00
CA PRO A 222 25.52 -16.01 -4.98
C PRO A 222 25.82 -17.19 -5.92
N PHE A 223 25.12 -18.31 -5.79
CA PHE A 223 25.40 -19.50 -6.56
C PHE A 223 25.19 -19.29 -8.07
N SER A 224 26.16 -19.73 -8.85
CA SER A 224 26.10 -19.90 -10.29
C SER A 224 26.81 -21.21 -10.66
N GLY A 225 26.20 -22.05 -11.46
CA GLY A 225 26.78 -23.33 -11.81
C GLY A 225 25.82 -24.25 -12.55
N GLU A 226 26.33 -25.42 -12.93
CA GLU A 226 25.58 -26.41 -13.66
C GLU A 226 24.66 -27.21 -12.70
N VAL A 227 23.40 -27.35 -13.10
CA VAL A 227 22.38 -28.16 -12.37
C VAL A 227 21.52 -28.95 -13.34
N LYS A 228 20.97 -30.07 -12.87
CA LYS A 228 20.03 -30.90 -13.65
C LYS A 228 18.72 -30.11 -13.90
N PHE A 229 18.25 -30.21 -15.12
CA PHE A 229 16.97 -29.64 -15.53
C PHE A 229 15.81 -30.49 -15.02
N HIS A 230 14.80 -29.84 -14.53
CA HIS A 230 13.48 -30.43 -14.29
C HIS A 230 12.37 -29.45 -14.66
N PRO A 231 11.21 -29.88 -15.25
CA PRO A 231 10.11 -28.98 -15.60
C PRO A 231 9.53 -28.19 -14.43
N TYR A 232 9.54 -28.74 -13.23
CA TYR A 232 9.07 -28.06 -12.01
C TYR A 232 10.06 -27.05 -11.46
N GLY A 233 11.34 -27.09 -11.85
CA GLY A 233 12.35 -26.11 -11.46
C GLY A 233 13.77 -26.70 -11.42
N MET A 234 14.75 -25.81 -11.48
CA MET A 234 16.18 -26.15 -11.37
C MET A 234 16.66 -25.79 -9.97
N LYS A 235 17.02 -26.80 -9.17
CA LYS A 235 17.39 -26.62 -7.78
C LYS A 235 18.75 -25.94 -7.66
N CYS A 236 18.84 -24.86 -6.90
CA CYS A 236 20.09 -24.18 -6.61
C CYS A 236 21.01 -25.04 -5.74
N GLY A 237 22.25 -25.30 -6.18
CA GLY A 237 23.24 -26.04 -5.40
C GLY A 237 23.76 -25.32 -4.16
N GLY A 238 23.53 -24.00 -4.02
CA GLY A 238 23.95 -23.22 -2.89
C GLY A 238 22.92 -23.14 -1.76
N CYS A 239 21.69 -22.68 -2.06
CA CYS A 239 20.66 -22.49 -1.03
C CYS A 239 19.54 -23.54 -1.06
N GLY A 240 19.54 -24.46 -2.03
CA GLY A 240 18.48 -25.45 -2.18
C GLY A 240 17.15 -24.94 -2.70
N GLY A 241 17.06 -23.65 -3.03
CA GLY A 241 15.85 -23.02 -3.55
C GLY A 241 15.68 -23.19 -5.06
N TYR A 242 14.51 -22.77 -5.57
CA TYR A 242 14.16 -22.91 -6.99
C TYR A 242 14.05 -21.57 -7.73
N ASN A 243 14.41 -20.46 -7.10
CA ASN A 243 14.43 -19.14 -7.73
C ASN A 243 15.70 -18.97 -8.58
N THR A 244 15.77 -19.69 -9.68
CA THR A 244 16.93 -19.75 -10.57
C THR A 244 16.58 -19.32 -11.98
N THR A 245 17.56 -18.79 -12.70
CA THR A 245 17.47 -18.38 -14.11
C THR A 245 18.60 -18.98 -14.91
N LYS A 246 18.34 -19.31 -16.20
CA LYS A 246 19.37 -19.70 -17.17
C LYS A 246 20.20 -18.51 -17.61
#